data_c9a068d9e8f8487cf9a7a30888e286ac
#
_entry.id   c9a068d9e8f8487cf9a7a30888e286ac
#
_cell.length_a   1.000
_cell.length_b   1.000
_cell.length_c   1.000
_cell.angle_alpha   90.00
_cell.angle_beta   90.00
_cell.angle_gamma   90.00
#
_symmetry.space_group_name_H-M   'P 1'
#
loop_
_entity.id
_entity.type
_entity.pdbx_description
1 polymer ?
#
loop_
_entity_poly.entity_id
_entity_poly.type
_entity_poly.pdbx_seq_one_letter_code
_entity_poly.pdbx_strand_id
1 'polypeptide(L)'
;RLEEYFAALRESELELNKSIEWLNRSRQDIEFPVAPSFENGFLATEIDKQRFLTNPRQIQRGIAFDMIYKAFKFDVTRVVNFYMTGLDNDHHLTTHNVTKSEDARTSLTKYDSSFYSLMANFYDKLSSTKVESGGTLMDETITVSTGNNSVSQKRGPHNGSEIPVFVAGGKFANHGGHIVRKGETTCDIYLSILRQFGIEKDRCGNSKKIIDL
;
A
#
# COMPACT_ATOMS: atom_id res chain seq x y z
N ARG A 1 -29.56 30.52 4.42
CA ARG A 1 -28.16 30.98 4.22
C ARG A 1 -27.41 31.18 5.53
N LEU A 2 -27.99 31.90 6.52
CA LEU A 2 -27.32 32.15 7.82
C LEU A 2 -27.20 30.84 8.63
N GLU A 3 -28.25 30.04 8.65
CA GLU A 3 -28.26 28.73 9.31
C GLU A 3 -27.28 27.73 8.65
N GLU A 4 -27.21 27.71 7.32
CA GLU A 4 -26.24 26.90 6.56
C GLU A 4 -24.80 27.33 6.88
N TYR A 5 -24.55 28.63 6.98
CA TYR A 5 -23.24 29.15 7.38
C TYR A 5 -22.85 28.73 8.80
N PHE A 6 -23.79 28.83 9.77
CA PHE A 6 -23.53 28.40 11.14
C PHE A 6 -23.38 26.88 11.27
N ALA A 7 -24.08 26.11 10.45
CA ALA A 7 -23.91 24.65 10.39
C ALA A 7 -22.50 24.30 9.87
N ALA A 8 -22.05 24.92 8.79
CA ALA A 8 -20.71 24.71 8.24
C ALA A 8 -19.59 25.14 9.20
N LEU A 9 -19.80 26.24 9.96
CA LEU A 9 -18.85 26.65 11.01
C LEU A 9 -18.74 25.62 12.13
N ARG A 10 -19.86 25.08 12.61
CA ARG A 10 -19.87 24.02 13.64
C ARG A 10 -19.20 22.74 13.16
N GLU A 11 -19.46 22.35 11.92
CA GLU A 11 -18.81 21.19 11.31
C GLU A 11 -17.30 21.39 11.23
N SER A 12 -16.84 22.57 10.78
CA SER A 12 -15.42 22.92 10.75
C SER A 12 -14.77 22.93 12.13
N GLU A 13 -15.48 23.42 13.14
CA GLU A 13 -15.02 23.43 14.52
C GLU A 13 -14.89 22.01 15.09
N LEU A 14 -15.86 21.14 14.81
CA LEU A 14 -15.80 19.72 15.19
C LEU A 14 -14.64 19.00 14.54
N GLU A 15 -14.39 19.21 13.26
CA GLU A 15 -13.26 18.62 12.53
C GLU A 15 -11.91 19.13 13.08
N LEU A 16 -11.82 20.42 13.40
CA LEU A 16 -10.64 21.00 14.01
C LEU A 16 -10.37 20.40 15.40
N ASN A 17 -11.39 20.28 16.22
CA ASN A 17 -11.28 19.69 17.57
C ASN A 17 -10.83 18.21 17.50
N LYS A 18 -11.40 17.41 16.61
CA LYS A 18 -10.94 16.05 16.37
C LYS A 18 -9.46 16.00 15.96
N SER A 19 -9.04 16.92 15.11
CA SER A 19 -7.64 17.02 14.66
C SER A 19 -6.70 17.40 15.81
N ILE A 20 -7.13 18.33 16.67
CA ILE A 20 -6.39 18.76 17.87
C ILE A 20 -6.30 17.61 18.88
N GLU A 21 -7.39 16.90 19.14
CA GLU A 21 -7.41 15.73 20.01
C GLU A 21 -6.45 14.65 19.50
N TRP A 22 -6.47 14.37 18.20
CA TRP A 22 -5.56 13.41 17.58
C TRP A 22 -4.09 13.82 17.70
N LEU A 23 -3.77 15.12 17.52
CA LEU A 23 -2.41 15.63 17.66
C LEU A 23 -1.90 15.58 19.11
N ASN A 24 -2.79 15.84 20.07
CA ASN A 24 -2.46 15.96 21.49
C ASN A 24 -2.52 14.63 22.24
N ARG A 25 -3.03 13.56 21.63
CA ARG A 25 -3.10 12.29 22.34
C ARG A 25 -1.71 11.75 22.65
N SER A 26 -1.56 11.20 23.86
CA SER A 26 -0.36 10.50 24.27
C SER A 26 -0.10 9.32 23.34
N ARG A 27 1.06 9.29 22.74
CA ARG A 27 1.53 8.17 21.91
C ARG A 27 2.49 7.36 22.74
N GLN A 28 2.36 6.03 22.66
CA GLN A 28 3.34 5.13 23.25
C GLN A 28 4.68 5.32 22.54
N ASP A 29 5.76 5.19 23.30
CA ASP A 29 7.09 5.11 22.70
C ASP A 29 7.13 3.90 21.76
N ILE A 30 7.32 4.18 20.49
CA ILE A 30 7.31 3.15 19.45
C ILE A 30 8.75 2.84 19.11
N GLU A 31 9.20 1.65 19.46
CA GLU A 31 10.46 1.14 18.94
C GLU A 31 10.31 0.82 17.45
N PHE A 32 10.85 1.68 16.63
CA PHE A 32 11.00 1.38 15.22
C PHE A 32 12.23 0.48 15.01
N PRO A 33 12.15 -0.46 14.06
CA PRO A 33 13.31 -1.26 13.73
C PRO A 33 14.44 -0.35 13.23
N VAL A 34 15.57 -0.41 13.89
CA VAL A 34 16.80 0.22 13.44
C VAL A 34 17.28 -0.53 12.20
N ALA A 35 17.89 0.20 11.25
CA ALA A 35 18.52 -0.46 10.10
C ALA A 35 19.44 -1.59 10.59
N PRO A 36 19.40 -2.79 9.98
CA PRO A 36 20.18 -3.90 10.47
C PRO A 36 21.66 -3.55 10.47
N SER A 37 22.26 -3.54 11.64
CA SER A 37 23.69 -3.63 11.77
C SER A 37 24.07 -5.10 11.89
N PHE A 38 25.06 -5.56 11.17
CA PHE A 38 25.52 -6.95 11.24
C PHE A 38 25.98 -7.36 12.64
N GLU A 39 26.29 -6.39 13.48
CA GLU A 39 26.82 -6.59 14.82
C GLU A 39 25.76 -6.84 15.90
N ASN A 40 24.51 -6.45 15.71
CA ASN A 40 23.52 -6.38 16.77
C ASN A 40 22.30 -7.30 16.59
N GLY A 41 22.39 -8.37 15.81
CA GLY A 41 21.39 -9.45 15.85
C GLY A 41 19.97 -9.06 15.45
N PHE A 42 19.76 -8.01 14.68
CA PHE A 42 18.45 -7.63 14.15
C PHE A 42 17.82 -8.77 13.32
N LEU A 43 18.65 -9.61 12.75
CA LEU A 43 18.20 -10.79 12.03
C LEU A 43 18.04 -11.93 13.03
N ALA A 44 16.80 -12.24 13.36
CA ALA A 44 16.46 -13.18 14.44
C ALA A 44 16.92 -14.62 14.15
N THR A 45 17.23 -14.97 12.92
CA THR A 45 17.64 -16.33 12.54
C THR A 45 18.79 -16.31 11.53
N GLU A 46 19.55 -17.43 11.47
CA GLU A 46 20.58 -17.59 10.42
C GLU A 46 19.99 -17.59 9.00
N ILE A 47 18.73 -18.00 8.86
CA ILE A 47 18.01 -17.93 7.59
C ILE A 47 17.81 -16.47 7.17
N ASP A 48 17.48 -15.60 8.11
CA ASP A 48 17.27 -14.18 7.84
C ASP A 48 18.61 -13.50 7.51
N LYS A 49 19.69 -13.87 8.20
CA LYS A 49 21.03 -13.40 7.87
C LYS A 49 21.46 -13.82 6.47
N GLN A 50 21.22 -15.08 6.08
CA GLN A 50 21.52 -15.56 4.73
C GLN A 50 20.67 -14.86 3.67
N ARG A 51 19.36 -14.65 3.93
CA ARG A 51 18.49 -13.90 3.04
C ARG A 51 18.95 -12.45 2.88
N PHE A 52 19.40 -11.83 3.96
CA PHE A 52 19.97 -10.48 3.92
C PHE A 52 21.21 -10.43 3.06
N LEU A 53 22.15 -11.35 3.26
CA LEU A 53 23.38 -11.43 2.49
C LEU A 53 23.12 -11.67 1.00
N THR A 54 22.04 -12.41 0.69
CA THR A 54 21.64 -12.70 -0.69
C THR A 54 20.76 -11.63 -1.33
N ASN A 55 19.99 -10.89 -0.53
CA ASN A 55 19.12 -9.81 -1.03
C ASN A 55 18.85 -8.70 0.01
N PRO A 56 19.80 -7.78 0.20
CA PRO A 56 19.68 -6.69 1.18
C PRO A 56 18.43 -5.82 0.98
N ARG A 57 17.99 -5.66 -0.27
CA ARG A 57 16.81 -4.84 -0.61
C ARG A 57 15.51 -5.45 -0.14
N GLN A 58 15.38 -6.77 -0.11
CA GLN A 58 14.20 -7.43 0.41
C GLN A 58 14.03 -7.18 1.91
N ILE A 59 15.12 -7.14 2.65
CA ILE A 59 15.09 -6.83 4.07
C ILE A 59 14.73 -5.38 4.31
N GLN A 60 15.31 -4.45 3.56
CA GLN A 60 14.91 -3.04 3.65
C GLN A 60 13.42 -2.85 3.40
N ARG A 61 12.84 -3.58 2.44
CA ARG A 61 11.40 -3.57 2.17
C ARG A 61 10.60 -4.16 3.33
N GLY A 62 11.06 -5.27 3.90
CA GLY A 62 10.44 -5.89 5.08
C GLY A 62 10.41 -4.92 6.25
N ILE A 63 11.51 -4.24 6.52
CA ILE A 63 11.60 -3.19 7.55
C ILE A 63 10.61 -2.05 7.27
N ALA A 64 10.52 -1.60 6.02
CA ALA A 64 9.58 -0.55 5.66
C ALA A 64 8.11 -0.97 5.91
N PHE A 65 7.73 -2.21 5.55
CA PHE A 65 6.40 -2.73 5.87
C PHE A 65 6.16 -2.85 7.38
N ASP A 66 7.17 -3.21 8.17
CA ASP A 66 7.06 -3.25 9.63
C ASP A 66 6.89 -1.85 10.23
N MET A 67 7.58 -0.86 9.70
CA MET A 67 7.40 0.54 10.10
C MET A 67 5.99 1.03 9.76
N ILE A 68 5.49 0.75 8.57
CA ILE A 68 4.13 1.10 8.14
C ILE A 68 3.09 0.43 9.05
N TYR A 69 3.26 -0.86 9.32
CA TYR A 69 2.39 -1.59 10.24
C TYR A 69 2.34 -0.95 11.63
N LYS A 70 3.52 -0.65 12.21
CA LYS A 70 3.59 0.02 13.53
C LYS A 70 2.97 1.41 13.48
N ALA A 71 3.22 2.17 12.43
CA ALA A 71 2.64 3.50 12.25
C ALA A 71 1.10 3.47 12.23
N PHE A 72 0.49 2.47 11.59
CA PHE A 72 -0.95 2.26 11.61
C PHE A 72 -1.45 1.72 12.95
N LYS A 73 -0.80 0.70 13.50
CA LYS A 73 -1.19 0.09 14.78
C LYS A 73 -1.24 1.09 15.92
N PHE A 74 -0.31 2.02 15.95
CA PHE A 74 -0.21 3.06 16.99
C PHE A 74 -0.83 4.40 16.55
N ASP A 75 -1.52 4.43 15.40
CA ASP A 75 -2.19 5.60 14.84
C ASP A 75 -1.25 6.83 14.77
N VAL A 76 0.00 6.60 14.36
CA VAL A 76 0.98 7.68 14.12
C VAL A 76 0.64 8.42 12.83
N THR A 77 0.12 7.69 11.85
CA THR A 77 -0.42 8.22 10.60
C THR A 77 -1.56 7.35 10.11
N ARG A 78 -2.43 7.92 9.29
CA ARG A 78 -3.55 7.21 8.65
C ARG A 78 -3.36 7.03 7.15
N VAL A 79 -2.34 7.67 6.59
CA VAL A 79 -2.05 7.58 5.16
C VAL A 79 -0.55 7.38 4.97
N VAL A 80 -0.20 6.39 4.18
CA VAL A 80 1.18 6.14 3.78
C VAL A 80 1.24 5.98 2.26
N ASN A 81 2.13 6.73 1.64
CA ASN A 81 2.54 6.49 0.27
C ASN A 81 3.96 5.91 0.29
N PHE A 82 4.08 4.65 -0.08
CA PHE A 82 5.35 3.94 -0.09
C PHE A 82 5.79 3.65 -1.52
N TYR A 83 6.79 4.38 -1.96
CA TYR A 83 7.40 4.14 -3.26
C TYR A 83 8.59 3.19 -3.11
N MET A 84 8.46 2.01 -3.69
CA MET A 84 9.54 1.05 -3.69
C MET A 84 10.57 1.38 -4.77
N THR A 85 11.55 2.16 -4.37
CA THR A 85 12.74 2.40 -5.19
C THR A 85 13.64 1.18 -5.20
N GLY A 86 14.50 1.09 -6.19
CA GLY A 86 15.59 0.14 -6.20
C GLY A 86 15.21 -1.25 -6.71
N LEU A 87 14.30 -1.29 -7.64
CA LEU A 87 14.36 -2.32 -8.65
C LEU A 87 15.73 -2.11 -9.32
N ASP A 88 16.64 -3.06 -9.13
CA ASP A 88 17.96 -2.96 -9.75
C ASP A 88 17.82 -2.92 -11.27
N ASN A 89 18.89 -2.53 -11.93
CA ASN A 89 18.93 -2.53 -13.39
C ASN A 89 18.58 -3.91 -13.95
N ASP A 90 18.90 -4.97 -13.24
CA ASP A 90 18.60 -6.34 -13.65
C ASP A 90 17.10 -6.63 -13.67
N HIS A 91 16.32 -6.14 -12.69
CA HIS A 91 14.86 -6.25 -12.72
C HIS A 91 14.28 -5.50 -13.92
N HIS A 92 14.70 -4.25 -14.14
CA HIS A 92 14.23 -3.43 -15.25
C HIS A 92 14.55 -4.09 -16.61
N LEU A 93 15.78 -4.53 -16.82
CA LEU A 93 16.19 -5.23 -18.03
C LEU A 93 15.44 -6.57 -18.21
N THR A 94 15.18 -7.27 -17.10
CA THR A 94 14.39 -8.51 -17.11
C THR A 94 12.96 -8.26 -17.58
N THR A 95 12.31 -7.18 -17.11
CA THR A 95 10.96 -6.83 -17.56
C THR A 95 10.89 -6.57 -19.07
N HIS A 96 11.91 -5.95 -19.67
CA HIS A 96 11.98 -5.73 -21.12
C HIS A 96 12.08 -7.03 -21.92
N ASN A 97 12.61 -8.08 -21.34
CA ASN A 97 12.85 -9.36 -21.98
C ASN A 97 11.79 -10.42 -21.67
N VAL A 98 10.86 -10.15 -20.77
CA VAL A 98 9.88 -11.13 -20.25
C VAL A 98 9.01 -11.75 -21.36
N THR A 99 8.74 -11.02 -22.44
CA THR A 99 7.96 -11.53 -23.58
C THR A 99 8.79 -12.38 -24.56
N LYS A 100 10.12 -12.37 -24.44
CA LYS A 100 11.05 -12.99 -25.39
C LYS A 100 11.85 -14.15 -24.79
N SER A 101 11.96 -14.24 -23.48
CA SER A 101 12.83 -15.17 -22.78
C SER A 101 12.13 -15.86 -21.63
N GLU A 102 12.21 -17.18 -21.57
CA GLU A 102 11.71 -17.99 -20.44
C GLU A 102 12.52 -17.74 -19.17
N ASP A 103 13.84 -17.58 -19.31
CA ASP A 103 14.70 -17.26 -18.16
C ASP A 103 14.34 -15.89 -17.55
N ALA A 104 14.01 -14.92 -18.40
CA ALA A 104 13.52 -13.62 -17.93
C ALA A 104 12.19 -13.76 -17.19
N ARG A 105 11.24 -14.58 -17.67
CA ARG A 105 9.98 -14.86 -16.97
C ARG A 105 10.21 -15.54 -15.64
N THR A 106 11.06 -16.55 -15.60
CA THR A 106 11.40 -17.27 -14.37
C THR A 106 12.05 -16.35 -13.34
N SER A 107 12.97 -15.51 -13.75
CA SER A 107 13.65 -14.55 -12.88
C SER A 107 12.68 -13.50 -12.33
N LEU A 108 11.81 -12.96 -13.18
CA LEU A 108 10.80 -12.00 -12.78
C LEU A 108 9.80 -12.63 -11.80
N THR A 109 9.34 -13.85 -12.08
CA THR A 109 8.43 -14.57 -11.18
C THR A 109 9.04 -14.79 -9.80
N LYS A 110 10.31 -15.15 -9.71
CA LYS A 110 11.00 -15.29 -8.40
C LYS A 110 11.05 -13.96 -7.66
N TYR A 111 11.36 -12.90 -8.38
CA TYR A 111 11.44 -11.56 -7.81
C TYR A 111 10.06 -11.10 -7.28
N ASP A 112 9.03 -11.21 -8.11
CA ASP A 112 7.67 -10.81 -7.76
C ASP A 112 7.11 -11.67 -6.61
N SER A 113 7.33 -12.98 -6.64
CA SER A 113 6.95 -13.88 -5.54
C SER A 113 7.58 -13.47 -4.21
N SER A 114 8.84 -13.11 -4.22
CA SER A 114 9.54 -12.61 -3.03
C SER A 114 8.92 -11.31 -2.50
N PHE A 115 8.57 -10.39 -3.40
CA PHE A 115 7.90 -9.15 -3.03
C PHE A 115 6.48 -9.38 -2.50
N TYR A 116 5.66 -10.16 -3.20
CA TYR A 116 4.30 -10.46 -2.74
C TYR A 116 4.28 -11.24 -1.42
N SER A 117 5.32 -12.02 -1.11
CA SER A 117 5.48 -12.66 0.20
C SER A 117 5.64 -11.63 1.33
N LEU A 118 6.36 -10.53 1.10
CA LEU A 118 6.46 -9.44 2.08
C LEU A 118 5.12 -8.73 2.28
N MET A 119 4.37 -8.50 1.20
CA MET A 119 3.02 -7.94 1.29
C MET A 119 2.07 -8.87 2.06
N ALA A 120 2.13 -10.17 1.79
CA ALA A 120 1.32 -11.16 2.51
C ALA A 120 1.61 -11.12 4.02
N ASN A 121 2.88 -11.11 4.42
CA ASN A 121 3.27 -10.97 5.82
C ASN A 121 2.76 -9.66 6.46
N PHE A 122 2.75 -8.58 5.71
CA PHE A 122 2.18 -7.31 6.15
C PHE A 122 0.66 -7.42 6.36
N TYR A 123 -0.06 -8.04 5.44
CA TYR A 123 -1.50 -8.26 5.55
C TYR A 123 -1.86 -9.20 6.70
N ASP A 124 -1.06 -10.23 6.95
CA ASP A 124 -1.23 -11.13 8.11
C ASP A 124 -1.12 -10.36 9.43
N LYS A 125 -0.17 -9.41 9.54
CA LYS A 125 -0.05 -8.54 10.71
C LYS A 125 -1.27 -7.64 10.88
N LEU A 126 -1.76 -7.02 9.81
CA LEU A 126 -2.96 -6.20 9.87
C LEU A 126 -4.19 -7.03 10.26
N SER A 127 -4.34 -8.23 9.69
CA SER A 127 -5.47 -9.13 9.93
C SER A 127 -5.47 -9.75 11.34
N SER A 128 -4.29 -9.91 11.94
CA SER A 128 -4.16 -10.43 13.31
C SER A 128 -4.30 -9.35 14.40
N THR A 129 -4.22 -8.07 14.03
CA THR A 129 -4.31 -6.95 14.97
C THR A 129 -5.75 -6.53 15.18
N LYS A 130 -6.27 -6.73 16.41
CA LYS A 130 -7.62 -6.29 16.79
C LYS A 130 -7.66 -4.79 17.02
N VAL A 131 -8.80 -4.18 16.68
CA VAL A 131 -9.08 -2.74 16.86
C VAL A 131 -10.25 -2.53 17.83
N GLU A 132 -10.28 -1.39 18.51
CA GLU A 132 -11.30 -1.08 19.52
C GLU A 132 -12.73 -1.04 18.96
N SER A 133 -12.89 -0.65 17.70
CA SER A 133 -14.18 -0.62 17.01
C SER A 133 -14.77 -2.02 16.74
N GLY A 134 -14.02 -3.09 17.04
CA GLY A 134 -14.31 -4.47 16.65
C GLY A 134 -13.79 -4.78 15.25
N GLY A 135 -13.37 -6.03 15.04
CA GLY A 135 -12.70 -6.45 13.80
C GLY A 135 -11.19 -6.35 13.88
N THR A 136 -10.55 -6.09 12.77
CA THR A 136 -9.09 -6.07 12.63
C THR A 136 -8.59 -4.76 12.00
N LEU A 137 -7.31 -4.50 12.14
CA LEU A 137 -6.69 -3.35 11.47
C LEU A 137 -6.78 -3.48 9.94
N MET A 138 -6.83 -4.69 9.39
CA MET A 138 -7.06 -4.94 7.97
C MET A 138 -8.46 -4.50 7.51
N ASP A 139 -9.48 -4.64 8.36
CA ASP A 139 -10.83 -4.19 8.07
C ASP A 139 -10.94 -2.66 7.96
N GLU A 140 -10.06 -1.95 8.67
CA GLU A 140 -10.01 -0.47 8.67
C GLU A 140 -8.96 0.11 7.73
N THR A 141 -8.20 -0.73 7.05
CA THR A 141 -7.10 -0.31 6.16
C THR A 141 -7.38 -0.73 4.73
N ILE A 142 -7.28 0.20 3.78
CA ILE A 142 -7.19 -0.14 2.36
C ILE A 142 -5.76 0.04 1.89
N THR A 143 -5.27 -0.96 1.19
CA THR A 143 -3.99 -0.90 0.49
C THR A 143 -4.21 -0.96 -1.00
N VAL A 144 -3.49 -0.11 -1.73
CA VAL A 144 -3.43 -0.13 -3.19
C VAL A 144 -1.98 -0.31 -3.60
N SER A 145 -1.68 -1.41 -4.27
CA SER A 145 -0.38 -1.65 -4.85
C SER A 145 -0.48 -1.65 -6.38
N THR A 146 0.31 -0.82 -7.02
CA THR A 146 0.28 -0.69 -8.48
C THR A 146 1.66 -0.33 -9.02
N GLY A 147 1.92 -0.73 -10.26
CA GLY A 147 3.03 -0.19 -11.06
C GLY A 147 2.64 1.09 -11.78
N ASN A 148 3.62 1.78 -12.30
CA ASN A 148 3.39 2.93 -13.19
C ASN A 148 3.39 2.54 -14.68
N ASN A 149 3.92 1.36 -14.99
CA ASN A 149 4.03 0.84 -16.35
C ASN A 149 3.74 -0.66 -16.39
N SER A 150 3.35 -1.14 -17.56
CA SER A 150 3.25 -2.55 -17.89
C SER A 150 4.11 -2.90 -19.10
N VAL A 151 4.32 -4.20 -19.31
CA VAL A 151 4.92 -4.75 -20.52
C VAL A 151 3.85 -5.51 -21.28
N SER A 152 3.59 -5.13 -22.52
CA SER A 152 2.59 -5.77 -23.36
C SER A 152 3.24 -6.27 -24.65
N GLN A 153 2.85 -7.47 -25.10
CA GLN A 153 3.33 -8.02 -26.38
C GLN A 153 2.95 -7.13 -27.55
N LYS A 154 1.82 -6.43 -27.48
CA LYS A 154 1.32 -5.58 -28.57
C LYS A 154 1.86 -4.17 -28.53
N ARG A 155 2.16 -3.63 -27.35
CA ARG A 155 2.49 -2.20 -27.15
C ARG A 155 3.91 -1.97 -26.65
N GLY A 156 4.66 -3.05 -26.39
CA GLY A 156 6.02 -2.97 -25.90
C GLY A 156 6.13 -2.62 -24.41
N PRO A 157 7.35 -2.37 -23.94
CA PRO A 157 7.61 -1.93 -22.56
C PRO A 157 7.16 -0.47 -22.35
N HIS A 158 7.04 -0.08 -21.08
CA HIS A 158 6.62 1.26 -20.64
C HIS A 158 5.19 1.64 -21.10
N ASN A 159 4.32 0.65 -21.17
CA ASN A 159 2.93 0.89 -21.54
C ASN A 159 2.11 1.22 -20.28
N GLY A 160 1.41 2.33 -20.30
CA GLY A 160 0.54 2.78 -19.19
C GLY A 160 -0.91 2.31 -19.28
N SER A 161 -1.26 1.38 -20.18
CA SER A 161 -2.66 1.04 -20.45
C SER A 161 -3.12 -0.32 -19.91
N GLU A 162 -2.25 -1.14 -19.40
CA GLU A 162 -2.58 -2.48 -18.87
C GLU A 162 -1.87 -2.67 -17.53
N ILE A 163 -2.13 -1.75 -16.60
CA ILE A 163 -1.44 -1.72 -15.32
C ILE A 163 -2.15 -2.65 -14.34
N PRO A 164 -1.44 -3.61 -13.72
CA PRO A 164 -2.00 -4.39 -12.63
C PRO A 164 -2.16 -3.52 -11.39
N VAL A 165 -3.32 -3.63 -10.75
CA VAL A 165 -3.62 -2.95 -9.50
C VAL A 165 -4.13 -4.00 -8.51
N PHE A 166 -3.54 -4.05 -7.34
CA PHE A 166 -3.99 -4.89 -6.23
C PHE A 166 -4.62 -3.98 -5.17
N VAL A 167 -5.87 -4.28 -4.84
CA VAL A 167 -6.60 -3.65 -3.75
C VAL A 167 -6.84 -4.69 -2.69
N ALA A 168 -6.49 -4.42 -1.45
CA ALA A 168 -6.69 -5.34 -0.34
C ALA A 168 -7.08 -4.59 0.94
N GLY A 169 -7.86 -5.26 1.80
CA GLY A 169 -8.38 -4.71 3.05
C GLY A 169 -9.63 -3.88 2.88
N GLY A 170 -10.09 -3.30 4.00
CA GLY A 170 -11.34 -2.54 4.05
C GLY A 170 -12.58 -3.42 4.07
N LYS A 171 -13.29 -3.47 5.18
CA LYS A 171 -14.57 -4.23 5.33
C LYS A 171 -15.67 -3.77 4.38
N PHE A 172 -15.49 -2.64 3.74
CA PHE A 172 -16.43 -2.03 2.80
C PHE A 172 -16.10 -2.37 1.34
N ALA A 173 -14.97 -3.00 1.07
CA ALA A 173 -14.59 -3.41 -0.28
C ALA A 173 -15.17 -4.79 -0.62
N ASN A 174 -15.76 -4.90 -1.80
CA ASN A 174 -16.26 -6.17 -2.31
C ASN A 174 -15.15 -6.83 -3.15
N HIS A 175 -14.34 -7.66 -2.50
CA HIS A 175 -13.20 -8.30 -3.14
C HIS A 175 -13.65 -9.42 -4.10
N GLY A 176 -13.84 -9.07 -5.35
CA GLY A 176 -14.31 -9.98 -6.40
C GLY A 176 -13.25 -10.85 -7.06
N GLY A 177 -11.99 -10.82 -6.60
CA GLY A 177 -10.89 -11.53 -7.23
C GLY A 177 -10.30 -10.77 -8.43
N HIS A 178 -10.03 -11.45 -9.55
CA HIS A 178 -9.43 -10.82 -10.73
C HIS A 178 -10.49 -10.17 -11.63
N ILE A 179 -10.43 -8.86 -11.77
CA ILE A 179 -11.34 -8.06 -12.58
C ILE A 179 -10.57 -7.33 -13.67
N VAL A 180 -11.00 -7.48 -14.93
CA VAL A 180 -10.45 -6.69 -16.05
C VAL A 180 -11.33 -5.47 -16.28
N ARG A 181 -10.80 -4.28 -16.01
CA ARG A 181 -11.51 -3.00 -16.12
C ARG A 181 -11.06 -2.23 -17.36
N LYS A 182 -11.89 -2.26 -18.41
CA LYS A 182 -11.58 -1.54 -19.64
C LYS A 182 -12.07 -0.10 -19.59
N GLY A 183 -11.18 0.84 -19.93
CA GLY A 183 -11.50 2.28 -20.01
C GLY A 183 -11.60 2.97 -18.63
N GLU A 184 -11.29 2.29 -17.56
CA GLU A 184 -11.16 2.83 -16.22
C GLU A 184 -9.72 3.24 -15.96
N THR A 185 -9.51 4.15 -15.02
CA THR A 185 -8.21 4.65 -14.62
C THR A 185 -7.92 4.30 -13.17
N THR A 186 -6.66 4.29 -12.78
CA THR A 186 -6.28 4.16 -11.35
C THR A 186 -6.87 5.29 -10.50
N CYS A 187 -7.13 6.45 -11.09
CA CYS A 187 -7.80 7.56 -10.42
C CYS A 187 -9.27 7.26 -10.09
N ASP A 188 -9.96 6.40 -10.85
CA ASP A 188 -11.32 5.94 -10.53
C ASP A 188 -11.30 5.09 -9.25
N ILE A 189 -10.26 4.24 -9.07
CA ILE A 189 -10.05 3.48 -7.83
C ILE A 189 -9.84 4.43 -6.64
N TYR A 190 -8.95 5.41 -6.77
CA TYR A 190 -8.70 6.36 -5.69
C TYR A 190 -9.93 7.21 -5.35
N LEU A 191 -10.70 7.65 -6.34
CA LEU A 191 -11.96 8.35 -6.08
C LEU A 191 -12.94 7.47 -5.29
N SER A 192 -13.06 6.19 -5.67
CA SER A 192 -13.92 5.23 -5.00
C SER A 192 -13.48 4.98 -3.55
N ILE A 193 -12.17 4.87 -3.31
CA ILE A 193 -11.61 4.76 -1.95
C ILE A 193 -11.94 6.00 -1.12
N LEU A 194 -11.74 7.21 -1.65
CA LEU A 194 -12.08 8.44 -0.94
C LEU A 194 -13.56 8.45 -0.50
N ARG A 195 -14.47 8.03 -1.38
CA ARG A 195 -15.90 7.91 -1.06
C ARG A 195 -16.18 6.91 0.04
N GLN A 196 -15.47 5.77 0.07
CA GLN A 196 -15.62 4.76 1.13
C GLN A 196 -15.18 5.30 2.50
N PHE A 197 -14.22 6.20 2.53
CA PHE A 197 -13.80 6.90 3.75
C PHE A 197 -14.66 8.13 4.08
N GLY A 198 -15.79 8.33 3.40
CA GLY A 198 -16.69 9.46 3.62
C GLY A 198 -16.14 10.80 3.11
N ILE A 199 -15.08 10.78 2.32
CA ILE A 199 -14.51 11.99 1.71
C ILE A 199 -15.23 12.26 0.38
N GLU A 200 -16.15 13.22 0.42
CA GLU A 200 -16.93 13.59 -0.75
C GLU A 200 -16.11 14.48 -1.69
N LYS A 201 -15.63 13.90 -2.77
CA LYS A 201 -15.00 14.59 -3.89
C LYS A 201 -15.66 14.17 -5.18
N ASP A 202 -15.82 15.09 -6.09
CA ASP A 202 -16.37 14.82 -7.42
C ASP A 202 -15.31 14.23 -8.34
N ARG A 203 -14.04 14.47 -8.03
CA ARG A 203 -12.93 14.10 -8.89
C ARG A 203 -11.65 13.85 -8.10
N CYS A 204 -10.88 12.85 -8.55
CA CYS A 204 -9.51 12.59 -8.15
C CYS A 204 -8.65 12.47 -9.41
N GLY A 205 -7.74 13.43 -9.65
CA GLY A 205 -6.94 13.46 -10.87
C GLY A 205 -7.79 13.45 -12.15
N ASN A 206 -7.59 12.46 -12.99
CA ASN A 206 -8.35 12.25 -14.24
C ASN A 206 -9.48 11.22 -14.09
N SER A 207 -9.94 10.95 -12.86
CA SER A 207 -11.06 10.05 -12.62
C SER A 207 -12.31 10.47 -13.40
N LYS A 208 -13.09 9.49 -13.83
CA LYS A 208 -14.30 9.67 -14.62
C LYS A 208 -15.56 9.26 -13.87
N LYS A 209 -15.40 8.32 -12.94
CA LYS A 209 -16.53 7.71 -12.22
C LYS A 209 -16.08 7.07 -10.91
N ILE A 210 -17.05 6.78 -10.06
CA ILE A 210 -16.91 5.85 -8.93
C ILE A 210 -17.10 4.43 -9.45
N ILE A 211 -16.30 3.51 -8.97
CA ILE A 211 -16.36 2.09 -9.30
C ILE A 211 -16.51 1.24 -8.04
N ASP A 212 -17.10 0.06 -8.18
CA ASP A 212 -17.12 -0.92 -7.08
C ASP A 212 -15.72 -1.48 -6.85
N LEU A 213 -15.31 -1.55 -5.59
CA LEU A 213 -14.01 -2.06 -5.14
C LEU A 213 -14.13 -3.44 -4.56
#